data_f7431fda28d8ab3e602b3922cee095b6
#
_entry.id   f7431fda28d8ab3e602b3922cee095b6
#
_cell.length_a   1.000
_cell.length_b   1.000
_cell.length_c   1.000
_cell.angle_alpha   90.00
_cell.angle_beta   90.00
_cell.angle_gamma   90.00
#
_symmetry.space_group_name_H-M   'P 1'
#
loop_
_entity.id
_entity.type
_entity.pdbx_description
1 polymer ?
#
loop_
_entity_poly.entity_id
_entity_poly.type
_entity_poly.pdbx_seq_one_letter_code
_entity_poly.pdbx_strand_id
1 'polypeptide(L)'
;MLPMRSIPFKVICLLGMNDTAFPRTTRHPWFDFIAREPRSGDRSRKADDRYIFLEALLSARKTLYISYVGQNVQTNAMHPPSVVVSELLDYVQKGYTDAARCGIEKQTLIVHPLQAFSEKYFSGHAIFTYSEENARACKAALHPKSEIPAFIREKLPEPGDEFKQVRVRDLIAFFTNPAKFLLQKRLGIYCDQGPELFESEEPYDIQGLDGYFLKLELLHNGENGPNSFAAAKAQGILPHGKAGAAAFQDLADQVNGFKRLITRHTGISRKNPVSVSHTSGPCTLLGTINGLSNSGLVKIFPANMKAKHLLEAWISHLALAADKNNGHAGQSFLFCLDKAYRIKQPDAPCELLDELLAIYWYGLSRPLPFFPESAWAYSNGKVPSLERARAQWNGGYMIEPESRDPYFEICFRHANPLTKEFEALARNIFMPLRNTVEKI
;
A
#
# COMPACT_ATOMS: atom_id res chain seq x y z
N MET A 1 14.77 31.04 -40.44
CA MET A 1 14.26 30.28 -41.59
C MET A 1 14.24 28.80 -41.25
N LEU A 2 13.13 28.11 -41.53
CA LEU A 2 13.12 26.66 -41.39
C LEU A 2 13.90 26.07 -42.56
N PRO A 3 14.93 25.22 -42.34
CA PRO A 3 15.65 24.58 -43.43
C PRO A 3 14.70 23.66 -44.21
N MET A 4 14.94 23.49 -45.49
CA MET A 4 14.18 22.65 -46.42
C MET A 4 12.69 23.04 -46.65
N ARG A 5 12.34 24.30 -46.41
CA ARG A 5 11.00 24.85 -46.69
C ARG A 5 10.75 24.83 -48.22
N SER A 6 9.54 24.44 -48.61
CA SER A 6 9.08 24.39 -50.03
C SER A 6 9.88 23.44 -50.94
N ILE A 7 10.69 22.53 -50.42
CA ILE A 7 11.37 21.50 -51.21
C ILE A 7 10.39 20.36 -51.48
N PRO A 8 10.20 19.93 -52.73
CA PRO A 8 9.33 18.81 -53.04
C PRO A 8 9.92 17.48 -52.61
N PHE A 9 9.19 16.73 -51.78
CA PHE A 9 9.53 15.37 -51.37
C PHE A 9 8.47 14.38 -51.85
N LYS A 10 8.88 13.13 -52.09
CA LYS A 10 7.92 12.06 -52.39
C LYS A 10 6.93 11.80 -51.24
N VAL A 11 7.45 11.81 -50.00
CA VAL A 11 6.68 11.61 -48.80
C VAL A 11 6.99 12.69 -47.77
N ILE A 12 5.98 13.28 -47.20
CA ILE A 12 6.10 14.25 -46.10
C ILE A 12 5.29 13.71 -44.92
N CYS A 13 5.92 13.62 -43.75
CA CYS A 13 5.29 13.20 -42.51
C CYS A 13 5.19 14.39 -41.53
N LEU A 14 3.98 14.76 -41.15
CA LEU A 14 3.68 15.78 -40.14
C LEU A 14 3.26 15.04 -38.84
N LEU A 15 4.12 15.06 -37.84
CA LEU A 15 3.89 14.33 -36.59
C LEU A 15 3.45 15.27 -35.46
N GLY A 16 2.54 14.77 -34.61
CA GLY A 16 2.10 15.52 -33.43
C GLY A 16 1.21 16.72 -33.75
N MET A 17 0.38 16.63 -34.80
CA MET A 17 -0.53 17.69 -35.22
C MET A 17 -1.76 17.77 -34.29
N ASN A 18 -1.49 18.06 -33.00
CA ASN A 18 -2.51 18.19 -31.97
C ASN A 18 -3.07 19.64 -31.93
N ASP A 19 -4.29 19.81 -31.46
CA ASP A 19 -4.96 21.12 -31.36
C ASP A 19 -4.17 22.12 -30.51
N THR A 20 -3.54 21.68 -29.42
CA THR A 20 -2.75 22.53 -28.54
C THR A 20 -1.31 22.77 -28.99
N ALA A 21 -0.81 22.00 -29.97
CA ALA A 21 0.58 22.05 -30.42
C ALA A 21 0.77 22.85 -31.70
N PHE A 22 -0.22 22.82 -32.60
CA PHE A 22 -0.17 23.49 -33.88
C PHE A 22 -1.55 23.97 -34.34
N PRO A 23 -1.74 25.20 -34.92
CA PRO A 23 -0.76 26.29 -35.01
C PRO A 23 -0.31 26.76 -33.62
N ARG A 24 0.96 27.14 -33.51
CA ARG A 24 1.54 27.59 -32.23
C ARG A 24 0.87 28.86 -31.74
N THR A 25 0.51 28.91 -30.48
CA THR A 25 0.03 30.12 -29.82
C THR A 25 1.18 30.86 -29.17
N THR A 26 1.24 32.17 -29.34
CA THR A 26 2.23 33.02 -28.67
C THR A 26 1.56 33.65 -27.45
N ARG A 27 2.16 33.47 -26.29
CA ARG A 27 1.78 34.26 -25.11
C ARG A 27 2.42 35.63 -25.25
N HIS A 28 1.60 36.64 -25.49
CA HIS A 28 2.07 38.04 -25.61
C HIS A 28 2.24 38.62 -24.20
N PRO A 29 3.35 39.30 -23.92
CA PRO A 29 3.49 40.03 -22.67
C PRO A 29 2.45 41.18 -22.64
N TRP A 30 2.08 41.61 -21.42
CA TRP A 30 1.02 42.59 -21.22
C TRP A 30 1.30 43.96 -21.92
N PHE A 31 2.55 44.26 -22.23
CA PHE A 31 3.03 45.49 -22.89
C PHE A 31 3.18 45.34 -24.42
N ASP A 32 2.76 44.24 -25.02
CA ASP A 32 2.79 44.05 -26.47
C ASP A 32 1.62 44.78 -27.12
N PHE A 33 1.89 45.98 -27.61
CA PHE A 33 0.90 46.84 -28.28
C PHE A 33 0.46 46.31 -29.64
N ILE A 34 1.31 45.55 -30.37
CA ILE A 34 0.96 44.91 -31.64
C ILE A 34 -0.11 43.84 -31.41
N ALA A 35 0.03 43.07 -30.33
CA ALA A 35 -0.98 42.07 -29.96
C ALA A 35 -2.30 42.70 -29.53
N ARG A 36 -2.29 43.92 -28.96
CA ARG A 36 -3.49 44.64 -28.52
C ARG A 36 -4.25 45.29 -29.66
N GLU A 37 -3.53 45.87 -30.61
CA GLU A 37 -4.10 46.62 -31.76
C GLU A 37 -3.46 46.15 -33.06
N PRO A 38 -3.78 44.91 -33.53
CA PRO A 38 -3.16 44.36 -34.72
C PRO A 38 -3.56 45.16 -35.96
N ARG A 39 -2.59 45.48 -36.80
CA ARG A 39 -2.81 46.19 -38.07
C ARG A 39 -2.55 45.29 -39.25
N SER A 40 -3.11 45.66 -40.42
CA SER A 40 -2.83 44.92 -41.64
C SER A 40 -1.33 44.99 -41.99
N GLY A 41 -0.72 43.80 -42.14
CA GLY A 41 0.73 43.63 -42.34
C GLY A 41 1.52 43.24 -41.10
N ASP A 42 0.93 43.28 -39.91
CA ASP A 42 1.58 42.77 -38.69
C ASP A 42 1.76 41.26 -38.77
N ARG A 43 2.89 40.80 -38.25
CA ARG A 43 3.24 39.40 -38.31
C ARG A 43 2.46 38.60 -37.28
N SER A 44 1.72 37.58 -37.73
CA SER A 44 1.02 36.64 -36.89
C SER A 44 1.65 35.24 -36.97
N ARG A 45 2.15 34.74 -35.88
CA ARG A 45 2.74 33.38 -35.83
C ARG A 45 1.74 32.30 -36.25
N LYS A 46 0.46 32.49 -35.87
CA LYS A 46 -0.63 31.58 -36.26
C LYS A 46 -0.84 31.59 -37.80
N ALA A 47 -0.77 32.76 -38.43
CA ALA A 47 -0.87 32.86 -39.88
C ALA A 47 0.35 32.29 -40.60
N ASP A 48 1.58 32.52 -40.04
CA ASP A 48 2.81 31.89 -40.54
C ASP A 48 2.75 30.37 -40.49
N ASP A 49 2.26 29.79 -39.38
CA ASP A 49 2.12 28.35 -39.21
C ASP A 49 1.11 27.75 -40.20
N ARG A 50 -0.03 28.42 -40.44
CA ARG A 50 -1.00 28.01 -41.47
C ARG A 50 -0.37 28.01 -42.86
N TYR A 51 0.43 29.03 -43.16
CA TYR A 51 1.13 29.11 -44.44
C TYR A 51 2.20 28.00 -44.59
N ILE A 52 2.94 27.68 -43.52
CA ILE A 52 3.89 26.55 -43.49
C ILE A 52 3.18 25.24 -43.73
N PHE A 53 2.00 25.02 -43.13
CA PHE A 53 1.20 23.84 -43.38
C PHE A 53 0.79 23.71 -44.85
N LEU A 54 0.32 24.80 -45.45
CA LEU A 54 -0.03 24.84 -46.89
C LEU A 54 1.20 24.52 -47.76
N GLU A 55 2.37 25.10 -47.47
CA GLU A 55 3.58 24.77 -48.19
C GLU A 55 3.97 23.28 -48.08
N ALA A 56 3.86 22.69 -46.88
CA ALA A 56 4.13 21.28 -46.67
C ALA A 56 3.14 20.39 -47.46
N LEU A 57 1.86 20.73 -47.46
CA LEU A 57 0.82 20.06 -48.24
C LEU A 57 1.15 20.06 -49.74
N LEU A 58 1.48 21.23 -50.31
CA LEU A 58 1.79 21.40 -51.73
C LEU A 58 3.15 20.77 -52.13
N SER A 59 4.06 20.63 -51.19
CA SER A 59 5.36 20.01 -51.41
C SER A 59 5.34 18.51 -51.43
N ALA A 60 4.32 17.86 -50.88
CA ALA A 60 4.15 16.40 -50.88
C ALA A 60 3.76 15.91 -52.29
N ARG A 61 4.63 15.09 -52.92
CA ARG A 61 4.41 14.64 -54.32
C ARG A 61 3.65 13.33 -54.45
N LYS A 62 3.76 12.42 -53.46
CA LYS A 62 3.07 11.12 -53.48
C LYS A 62 2.22 10.90 -52.26
N THR A 63 2.79 11.16 -51.07
CA THR A 63 2.09 10.86 -49.81
C THR A 63 2.31 11.97 -48.82
N LEU A 64 1.23 12.46 -48.22
CA LEU A 64 1.25 13.27 -47.04
C LEU A 64 0.73 12.42 -45.86
N TYR A 65 1.56 12.21 -44.87
CA TYR A 65 1.21 11.48 -43.65
C TYR A 65 1.06 12.48 -42.52
N ILE A 66 -0.05 12.44 -41.81
CA ILE A 66 -0.32 13.30 -40.67
C ILE A 66 -0.66 12.44 -39.47
N SER A 67 -0.07 12.69 -38.30
CA SER A 67 -0.43 12.02 -37.08
C SER A 67 -0.68 12.97 -35.92
N TYR A 68 -1.61 12.61 -35.06
CA TYR A 68 -1.90 13.32 -33.83
C TYR A 68 -2.33 12.34 -32.73
N VAL A 69 -2.30 12.78 -31.48
CA VAL A 69 -2.77 12.00 -30.33
C VAL A 69 -4.26 12.22 -30.19
N GLY A 70 -5.06 11.25 -30.61
CA GLY A 70 -6.52 11.35 -30.62
C GLY A 70 -7.20 10.96 -29.31
N GLN A 71 -6.45 10.46 -28.30
CA GLN A 71 -7.04 9.98 -27.07
C GLN A 71 -6.07 10.12 -25.89
N ASN A 72 -6.59 10.55 -24.74
CA ASN A 72 -5.83 10.65 -23.50
C ASN A 72 -5.65 9.26 -22.84
N VAL A 73 -4.41 8.92 -22.48
CA VAL A 73 -4.06 7.60 -21.89
C VAL A 73 -4.67 7.42 -20.49
N GLN A 74 -4.81 8.50 -19.70
CA GLN A 74 -5.29 8.41 -18.32
C GLN A 74 -6.82 8.48 -18.21
N THR A 75 -7.41 9.43 -18.96
CA THR A 75 -8.86 9.72 -18.84
C THR A 75 -9.70 9.08 -19.94
N ASN A 76 -9.08 8.52 -20.97
CA ASN A 76 -9.72 7.99 -22.16
C ASN A 76 -10.51 9.03 -22.98
N ALA A 77 -10.33 10.31 -22.66
CA ALA A 77 -11.00 11.41 -23.35
C ALA A 77 -10.46 11.58 -24.78
N MET A 78 -11.35 11.84 -25.73
CA MET A 78 -10.98 12.13 -27.13
C MET A 78 -10.34 13.51 -27.22
N HIS A 79 -9.26 13.60 -28.00
CA HIS A 79 -8.59 14.85 -28.36
C HIS A 79 -8.80 15.14 -29.86
N PRO A 80 -9.20 16.35 -30.24
CA PRO A 80 -9.31 16.72 -31.63
C PRO A 80 -7.93 16.91 -32.26
N PRO A 81 -7.81 16.73 -33.57
CA PRO A 81 -6.61 17.13 -34.30
C PRO A 81 -6.45 18.66 -34.34
N SER A 82 -5.30 19.11 -34.78
CA SER A 82 -5.08 20.52 -35.11
C SER A 82 -6.17 21.07 -36.02
N VAL A 83 -6.55 22.34 -35.81
CA VAL A 83 -7.56 23.05 -36.63
C VAL A 83 -7.23 22.96 -38.10
N VAL A 84 -5.96 23.11 -38.52
CA VAL A 84 -5.59 23.04 -39.95
C VAL A 84 -5.76 21.62 -40.54
N VAL A 85 -5.66 20.57 -39.69
CA VAL A 85 -5.94 19.21 -40.11
C VAL A 85 -7.45 18.97 -40.23
N SER A 86 -8.25 19.50 -39.31
CA SER A 86 -9.70 19.45 -39.39
C SER A 86 -10.21 20.16 -40.65
N GLU A 87 -9.70 21.36 -40.93
CA GLU A 87 -10.04 22.11 -42.14
C GLU A 87 -9.68 21.35 -43.43
N LEU A 88 -8.51 20.69 -43.46
CA LEU A 88 -8.11 19.83 -44.56
C LEU A 88 -9.07 18.66 -44.74
N LEU A 89 -9.45 17.96 -43.65
CA LEU A 89 -10.38 16.86 -43.70
C LEU A 89 -11.75 17.30 -44.22
N ASP A 90 -12.25 18.43 -43.72
CA ASP A 90 -13.52 19.02 -44.19
C ASP A 90 -13.48 19.39 -45.71
N TYR A 91 -12.35 19.95 -46.16
CA TYR A 91 -12.16 20.27 -47.55
C TYR A 91 -12.15 19.02 -48.44
N VAL A 92 -11.42 18.00 -48.04
CA VAL A 92 -11.35 16.71 -48.77
C VAL A 92 -12.72 16.03 -48.77
N GLN A 93 -13.45 16.04 -47.67
CA GLN A 93 -14.78 15.46 -47.55
C GLN A 93 -15.82 16.14 -48.48
N LYS A 94 -15.71 17.50 -48.61
CA LYS A 94 -16.60 18.24 -49.49
C LYS A 94 -16.26 18.09 -50.97
N GLY A 95 -14.97 17.91 -51.31
CA GLY A 95 -14.48 17.88 -52.67
C GLY A 95 -14.46 16.50 -53.31
N TYR A 96 -14.41 15.44 -52.50
CA TYR A 96 -14.26 14.08 -53.00
C TYR A 96 -15.29 13.16 -52.37
N THR A 97 -16.01 12.44 -53.19
CA THR A 97 -16.93 11.38 -52.79
C THR A 97 -16.47 10.07 -53.37
N ASP A 98 -16.44 9.01 -52.53
CA ASP A 98 -16.18 7.66 -53.03
C ASP A 98 -17.38 7.09 -53.81
N ALA A 99 -17.10 6.23 -54.81
CA ALA A 99 -18.12 5.52 -55.57
C ALA A 99 -19.05 4.66 -54.69
N ALA A 100 -18.60 4.25 -53.49
CA ALA A 100 -19.39 3.52 -52.51
C ALA A 100 -20.20 4.43 -51.56
N ARG A 101 -20.21 5.76 -51.74
CA ARG A 101 -20.83 6.74 -50.83
C ARG A 101 -20.39 6.62 -49.37
N CYS A 102 -19.33 5.90 -49.08
CA CYS A 102 -18.65 5.96 -47.80
C CYS A 102 -17.79 7.23 -47.76
N GLY A 103 -17.96 8.08 -46.74
CA GLY A 103 -17.18 9.31 -46.65
C GLY A 103 -15.68 8.97 -46.66
N ILE A 104 -14.89 9.73 -47.41
CA ILE A 104 -13.45 9.57 -47.55
C ILE A 104 -12.72 9.58 -46.19
N GLU A 105 -13.30 10.22 -45.19
CA GLU A 105 -12.79 10.23 -43.80
C GLU A 105 -12.58 8.82 -43.27
N LYS A 106 -13.48 7.86 -43.53
CA LYS A 106 -13.33 6.48 -43.09
C LYS A 106 -12.19 5.71 -43.79
N GLN A 107 -11.76 6.17 -44.95
CA GLN A 107 -10.67 5.55 -45.71
C GLN A 107 -9.31 6.19 -45.37
N THR A 108 -9.29 7.49 -45.04
CA THR A 108 -8.07 8.24 -44.81
C THR A 108 -7.67 8.36 -43.36
N LEU A 109 -8.66 8.30 -42.43
CA LEU A 109 -8.41 8.40 -41.00
C LEU A 109 -8.23 6.98 -40.40
N ILE A 110 -7.01 6.66 -40.01
CA ILE A 110 -6.69 5.41 -39.33
C ILE A 110 -6.60 5.66 -37.84
N VAL A 111 -7.54 5.06 -37.09
CA VAL A 111 -7.55 5.18 -35.63
C VAL A 111 -6.81 3.97 -35.03
N HIS A 112 -5.67 4.26 -34.41
CA HIS A 112 -4.91 3.26 -33.70
C HIS A 112 -5.51 2.99 -32.32
N PRO A 113 -5.57 1.72 -31.88
CA PRO A 113 -5.95 1.40 -30.50
C PRO A 113 -5.02 2.07 -29.49
N LEU A 114 -5.55 2.44 -28.32
CA LEU A 114 -4.79 3.05 -27.25
C LEU A 114 -3.67 2.14 -26.76
N GLN A 115 -3.91 0.83 -26.73
CA GLN A 115 -2.96 -0.16 -26.23
C GLN A 115 -2.18 -0.78 -27.37
N ALA A 116 -0.86 -0.76 -27.29
CA ALA A 116 0.04 -1.31 -28.31
C ALA A 116 -0.09 -2.82 -28.52
N PHE A 117 -0.60 -3.55 -27.50
CA PHE A 117 -0.86 -5.00 -27.56
C PHE A 117 -2.30 -5.36 -27.95
N SER A 118 -3.06 -4.42 -28.53
CA SER A 118 -4.42 -4.68 -29.00
C SER A 118 -4.41 -5.75 -30.10
N GLU A 119 -5.37 -6.67 -30.06
CA GLU A 119 -5.58 -7.72 -31.07
C GLU A 119 -5.67 -7.18 -32.50
N LYS A 120 -6.17 -5.95 -32.67
CA LYS A 120 -6.31 -5.30 -33.99
C LYS A 120 -4.98 -5.16 -34.75
N TYR A 121 -3.83 -5.14 -34.05
CA TYR A 121 -2.52 -5.09 -34.67
C TYR A 121 -2.02 -6.44 -35.19
N PHE A 122 -2.63 -7.55 -34.77
CA PHE A 122 -2.14 -8.91 -35.02
C PHE A 122 -3.17 -9.77 -35.79
N SER A 123 -4.35 -9.22 -36.08
CA SER A 123 -5.45 -9.94 -36.77
C SER A 123 -5.43 -9.81 -38.29
N GLY A 124 -4.37 -9.26 -38.90
CA GLY A 124 -4.22 -9.15 -40.35
C GLY A 124 -5.03 -8.04 -41.00
N HIS A 125 -5.52 -7.06 -40.23
CA HIS A 125 -6.24 -5.89 -40.76
C HIS A 125 -5.28 -4.78 -41.23
N ALA A 126 -5.83 -3.63 -41.64
CA ALA A 126 -5.12 -2.49 -42.20
C ALA A 126 -4.01 -1.92 -41.30
N ILE A 127 -4.06 -2.18 -39.99
CA ILE A 127 -3.02 -1.79 -39.03
C ILE A 127 -2.25 -3.01 -38.55
N PHE A 128 -0.94 -2.87 -38.42
CA PHE A 128 -0.06 -3.95 -37.96
C PHE A 128 1.14 -3.39 -37.22
N THR A 129 1.81 -4.26 -36.47
CA THR A 129 3.07 -3.95 -35.77
C THR A 129 4.02 -5.13 -35.87
N TYR A 130 5.32 -4.86 -35.85
CA TYR A 130 6.40 -5.87 -35.83
C TYR A 130 6.88 -6.16 -34.39
N SER A 131 6.25 -5.57 -33.34
CA SER A 131 6.67 -5.78 -31.96
C SER A 131 6.30 -7.18 -31.47
N GLU A 132 7.31 -8.02 -31.30
CA GLU A 132 7.15 -9.38 -30.77
C GLU A 132 6.67 -9.38 -29.32
N GLU A 133 7.12 -8.41 -28.51
CA GLU A 133 6.68 -8.27 -27.10
C GLU A 133 5.19 -8.00 -27.02
N ASN A 134 4.68 -7.06 -27.84
CA ASN A 134 3.26 -6.76 -27.89
C ASN A 134 2.44 -7.95 -28.43
N ALA A 135 2.97 -8.73 -29.37
CA ALA A 135 2.33 -9.94 -29.85
C ALA A 135 2.21 -11.01 -28.74
N ARG A 136 3.26 -11.19 -27.95
CA ARG A 136 3.23 -12.08 -26.77
C ARG A 136 2.24 -11.60 -25.72
N ALA A 137 2.22 -10.31 -25.44
CA ALA A 137 1.26 -9.72 -24.51
C ALA A 137 -0.20 -9.87 -24.99
N CYS A 138 -0.45 -9.67 -26.29
CA CYS A 138 -1.75 -9.92 -26.90
C CYS A 138 -2.18 -11.38 -26.73
N LYS A 139 -1.33 -12.33 -27.08
CA LYS A 139 -1.61 -13.76 -26.90
C LYS A 139 -1.92 -14.08 -25.44
N ALA A 140 -1.12 -13.56 -24.50
CA ALA A 140 -1.35 -13.76 -23.07
C ALA A 140 -2.69 -13.18 -22.60
N ALA A 141 -3.11 -12.02 -23.14
CA ALA A 141 -4.39 -11.39 -22.80
C ALA A 141 -5.60 -12.14 -23.35
N LEU A 142 -5.46 -12.82 -24.50
CA LEU A 142 -6.52 -13.62 -25.12
C LEU A 142 -6.69 -15.00 -24.45
N HIS A 143 -5.68 -15.49 -23.75
CA HIS A 143 -5.84 -16.71 -22.96
C HIS A 143 -6.78 -16.46 -21.77
N PRO A 144 -7.70 -17.39 -21.48
CA PRO A 144 -8.52 -17.29 -20.28
C PRO A 144 -7.58 -17.19 -19.08
N LYS A 145 -7.86 -16.23 -18.19
CA LYS A 145 -7.10 -16.08 -16.95
C LYS A 145 -7.19 -17.41 -16.21
N SER A 146 -6.10 -18.18 -16.23
CA SER A 146 -6.01 -19.34 -15.35
C SER A 146 -6.15 -18.84 -13.92
N GLU A 147 -6.88 -19.56 -13.09
CA GLU A 147 -6.91 -19.29 -11.66
C GLU A 147 -5.46 -19.23 -11.15
N ILE A 148 -5.16 -18.19 -10.40
CA ILE A 148 -3.83 -18.06 -9.80
C ILE A 148 -3.70 -19.21 -8.81
N PRO A 149 -2.77 -20.16 -9.00
CA PRO A 149 -2.65 -21.28 -8.09
C PRO A 149 -2.18 -20.80 -6.72
N ALA A 150 -2.55 -21.56 -5.67
CA ALA A 150 -2.02 -21.33 -4.34
C ALA A 150 -0.49 -21.36 -4.36
N PHE A 151 0.15 -20.43 -3.65
CA PHE A 151 1.62 -20.37 -3.57
C PHE A 151 2.18 -21.66 -2.92
N ILE A 152 1.57 -22.11 -1.83
CA ILE A 152 1.84 -23.42 -1.20
C ILE A 152 0.66 -24.31 -1.51
N ARG A 153 0.84 -25.29 -2.39
CA ARG A 153 -0.21 -26.20 -2.87
C ARG A 153 -0.39 -27.42 -1.97
N GLU A 154 0.70 -27.89 -1.39
CA GLU A 154 0.75 -29.08 -0.58
C GLU A 154 1.27 -28.75 0.82
N LYS A 155 0.93 -29.59 1.79
CA LYS A 155 1.45 -29.46 3.15
C LYS A 155 2.97 -29.59 3.11
N LEU A 156 3.68 -28.62 3.71
CA LEU A 156 5.13 -28.70 3.85
C LEU A 156 5.53 -29.89 4.75
N PRO A 157 6.74 -30.42 4.62
CA PRO A 157 7.29 -31.43 5.51
C PRO A 157 7.18 -30.99 6.98
N GLU A 158 7.26 -31.90 7.90
CA GLU A 158 7.24 -31.56 9.34
C GLU A 158 8.36 -30.57 9.67
N PRO A 159 8.09 -29.62 10.62
CA PRO A 159 9.11 -28.69 11.09
C PRO A 159 10.28 -29.42 11.74
N GLY A 160 11.50 -28.90 11.52
CA GLY A 160 12.70 -29.41 12.18
C GLY A 160 12.71 -29.16 13.68
N ASP A 161 13.68 -29.77 14.38
CA ASP A 161 13.80 -29.70 15.85
C ASP A 161 14.04 -28.25 16.35
N GLU A 162 14.58 -27.39 15.52
CA GLU A 162 14.77 -25.97 15.81
C GLU A 162 13.47 -25.23 16.11
N PHE A 163 12.34 -25.69 15.58
CA PHE A 163 11.02 -25.11 15.83
C PHE A 163 10.32 -25.67 17.09
N LYS A 164 10.87 -26.72 17.71
CA LYS A 164 10.34 -27.28 18.94
C LYS A 164 10.62 -26.39 20.15
N GLN A 165 11.74 -25.66 20.15
CA GLN A 165 12.05 -24.65 21.17
C GLN A 165 11.52 -23.29 20.75
N VAL A 166 10.34 -22.94 21.25
CA VAL A 166 9.61 -21.74 20.87
C VAL A 166 9.91 -20.62 21.87
N ARG A 167 10.49 -19.52 21.41
CA ARG A 167 10.62 -18.33 22.27
C ARG A 167 9.28 -17.61 22.33
N VAL A 168 8.96 -17.03 23.50
CA VAL A 168 7.72 -16.22 23.66
C VAL A 168 7.60 -15.16 22.55
N ARG A 169 8.70 -14.47 22.20
CA ARG A 169 8.72 -13.50 21.11
C ARG A 169 8.40 -14.09 19.74
N ASP A 170 8.82 -15.33 19.48
CA ASP A 170 8.60 -15.99 18.20
C ASP A 170 7.13 -16.47 18.10
N LEU A 171 6.54 -16.91 19.20
CA LEU A 171 5.11 -17.21 19.29
C LEU A 171 4.26 -15.95 19.05
N ILE A 172 4.63 -14.83 19.66
CA ILE A 172 3.99 -13.52 19.42
C ILE A 172 4.13 -13.11 17.96
N ALA A 173 5.32 -13.20 17.39
CA ALA A 173 5.58 -12.87 15.99
C ALA A 173 4.76 -13.74 15.03
N PHE A 174 4.61 -15.04 15.33
CA PHE A 174 3.76 -15.94 14.56
C PHE A 174 2.30 -15.48 14.56
N PHE A 175 1.70 -15.24 15.72
CA PHE A 175 0.31 -14.80 15.80
C PHE A 175 0.08 -13.38 15.30
N THR A 176 1.11 -12.56 15.27
CA THR A 176 1.02 -11.20 14.66
C THR A 176 0.92 -11.27 13.14
N ASN A 177 1.59 -12.20 12.48
CA ASN A 177 1.48 -12.45 11.04
C ASN A 177 1.98 -13.88 10.72
N PRO A 178 1.09 -14.90 10.71
CA PRO A 178 1.49 -16.29 10.48
C PRO A 178 2.10 -16.53 9.10
N ALA A 179 1.61 -15.83 8.07
CA ALA A 179 2.15 -15.94 6.71
C ALA A 179 3.59 -15.41 6.64
N LYS A 180 3.84 -14.24 7.24
CA LYS A 180 5.19 -13.66 7.34
C LYS A 180 6.13 -14.60 8.07
N PHE A 181 5.70 -15.15 9.20
CA PHE A 181 6.51 -16.08 9.99
C PHE A 181 6.86 -17.33 9.20
N LEU A 182 5.86 -17.94 8.54
CA LEU A 182 6.05 -19.11 7.69
C LEU A 182 7.03 -18.83 6.54
N LEU A 183 6.80 -17.75 5.79
CA LEU A 183 7.64 -17.41 4.63
C LEU A 183 9.06 -17.04 5.05
N GLN A 184 9.24 -16.23 6.08
CA GLN A 184 10.58 -15.79 6.52
C GLN A 184 11.35 -16.87 7.28
N LYS A 185 10.71 -17.47 8.30
CA LYS A 185 11.42 -18.36 9.24
C LYS A 185 11.56 -19.78 8.73
N ARG A 186 10.56 -20.24 7.97
CA ARG A 186 10.58 -21.62 7.47
C ARG A 186 11.09 -21.72 6.04
N LEU A 187 10.76 -20.76 5.18
CA LEU A 187 11.09 -20.82 3.75
C LEU A 187 12.20 -19.85 3.35
N GLY A 188 12.65 -18.95 4.23
CA GLY A 188 13.70 -17.97 3.94
C GLY A 188 13.29 -16.90 2.92
N ILE A 189 11.98 -16.70 2.72
CA ILE A 189 11.46 -15.74 1.74
C ILE A 189 11.16 -14.42 2.44
N TYR A 190 11.83 -13.37 1.99
CA TYR A 190 11.68 -12.01 2.49
C TYR A 190 11.10 -11.14 1.37
N CYS A 191 10.00 -10.45 1.68
CA CYS A 191 9.43 -9.45 0.78
C CYS A 191 10.09 -8.11 1.10
N ASP A 192 11.27 -7.87 0.53
CA ASP A 192 11.94 -6.58 0.67
C ASP A 192 11.16 -5.50 -0.08
N GLN A 193 10.83 -4.45 0.62
CA GLN A 193 10.36 -3.21 0.02
C GLN A 193 11.58 -2.42 -0.44
N GLY A 194 12.33 -2.85 -1.42
CA GLY A 194 13.44 -2.13 -2.03
C GLY A 194 14.34 -1.28 -1.10
N PRO A 195 15.42 -0.72 -1.56
CA PRO A 195 16.20 0.21 -0.75
C PRO A 195 15.31 1.42 -0.41
N GLU A 196 15.18 1.72 0.88
CA GLU A 196 14.59 2.98 1.33
C GLU A 196 15.37 4.11 0.65
N LEU A 197 14.74 4.77 -0.30
CA LEU A 197 15.29 5.99 -0.86
C LEU A 197 15.30 7.02 0.25
N PHE A 198 16.42 7.72 0.42
CA PHE A 198 16.47 8.87 1.32
C PHE A 198 15.31 9.80 0.97
N GLU A 199 14.53 10.18 1.97
CA GLU A 199 13.49 11.17 1.78
C GLU A 199 14.13 12.46 1.23
N SER A 200 13.65 12.89 0.07
CA SER A 200 14.12 14.12 -0.58
C SER A 200 13.48 15.38 -0.01
N GLU A 201 12.47 15.20 0.84
CA GLU A 201 11.69 16.28 1.46
C GLU A 201 11.88 16.28 2.98
N GLU A 202 11.92 17.46 3.55
CA GLU A 202 11.97 17.61 5.01
C GLU A 202 10.61 17.25 5.65
N PRO A 203 10.60 16.64 6.85
CA PRO A 203 9.36 16.27 7.51
C PRO A 203 8.51 17.51 7.84
N TYR A 204 7.27 17.50 7.40
CA TYR A 204 6.29 18.53 7.75
C TYR A 204 5.64 18.29 9.11
N ASP A 205 5.56 17.02 9.55
CA ASP A 205 5.00 16.57 10.82
C ASP A 205 5.74 15.34 11.33
N ILE A 206 5.64 15.07 12.65
CA ILE A 206 6.26 13.89 13.27
C ILE A 206 5.32 12.69 13.08
N GLN A 207 5.61 11.85 12.09
CA GLN A 207 4.75 10.72 11.74
C GLN A 207 5.48 9.37 11.73
N GLY A 208 4.71 8.30 11.58
CA GLY A 208 5.22 6.95 11.36
C GLY A 208 6.06 6.39 12.51
N LEU A 209 7.14 5.72 12.13
CA LEU A 209 8.05 5.05 13.07
C LEU A 209 8.82 6.03 13.96
N ASP A 210 9.23 7.16 13.43
CA ASP A 210 9.97 8.18 14.19
C ASP A 210 9.15 8.74 15.35
N GLY A 211 7.90 9.07 15.08
CA GLY A 211 6.96 9.50 16.12
C GLY A 211 6.71 8.41 17.17
N TYR A 212 6.68 7.14 16.79
CA TYR A 212 6.55 6.03 17.72
C TYR A 212 7.78 5.88 18.61
N PHE A 213 8.98 5.89 18.04
CA PHE A 213 10.24 5.79 18.80
C PHE A 213 10.47 6.98 19.71
N LEU A 214 10.16 8.18 19.25
CA LEU A 214 10.25 9.38 20.08
C LEU A 214 9.29 9.32 21.29
N LYS A 215 8.06 8.82 21.10
CA LYS A 215 7.12 8.59 22.22
C LYS A 215 7.63 7.55 23.21
N LEU A 216 8.22 6.44 22.73
CA LEU A 216 8.82 5.43 23.58
C LEU A 216 9.95 6.03 24.41
N GLU A 217 10.79 6.84 23.82
CA GLU A 217 11.91 7.48 24.47
C GLU A 217 11.45 8.47 25.55
N LEU A 218 10.48 9.32 25.25
CA LEU A 218 9.87 10.22 26.20
C LEU A 218 9.20 9.49 27.37
N LEU A 219 8.59 8.33 27.12
CA LEU A 219 8.03 7.48 28.18
C LEU A 219 9.10 6.95 29.13
N HIS A 220 10.28 6.58 28.63
CA HIS A 220 11.36 6.02 29.45
C HIS A 220 12.16 7.09 30.18
N ASN A 221 12.56 8.13 29.46
CA ASN A 221 13.55 9.10 29.92
C ASN A 221 12.93 10.44 30.39
N GLY A 222 11.68 10.72 30.04
CA GLY A 222 11.03 12.02 30.27
C GLY A 222 11.58 13.10 29.32
N GLU A 223 11.06 14.33 29.48
CA GLU A 223 11.43 15.48 28.63
C GLU A 223 12.88 15.95 28.81
N ASN A 224 13.46 15.68 29.98
CA ASN A 224 14.84 16.07 30.34
C ASN A 224 15.86 14.95 30.10
N GLY A 225 15.50 13.90 29.38
CA GLY A 225 16.42 12.82 29.04
C GLY A 225 17.54 13.25 28.08
N PRO A 226 18.62 12.47 27.95
CA PRO A 226 19.75 12.77 27.06
C PRO A 226 19.35 12.92 25.58
N ASN A 227 18.18 12.42 25.21
CA ASN A 227 17.61 12.49 23.86
C ASN A 227 16.37 13.37 23.83
N SER A 228 16.50 14.56 24.35
CA SER A 228 15.47 15.58 24.37
C SER A 228 15.22 16.19 22.96
N PHE A 229 14.47 17.27 22.93
CA PHE A 229 14.25 18.08 21.74
C PHE A 229 15.51 18.30 20.87
N ALA A 230 16.67 18.55 21.50
CA ALA A 230 17.92 18.80 20.79
C ALA A 230 18.38 17.58 19.96
N ALA A 231 18.25 16.37 20.50
CA ALA A 231 18.60 15.14 19.79
C ALA A 231 17.64 14.82 18.66
N ALA A 232 16.33 14.90 18.89
CA ALA A 232 15.31 14.71 17.85
C ALA A 232 15.47 15.71 16.70
N LYS A 233 15.86 16.97 17.04
CA LYS A 233 16.18 17.99 16.04
C LYS A 233 17.46 17.63 15.24
N ALA A 234 18.50 17.15 15.92
CA ALA A 234 19.75 16.76 15.28
C ALA A 234 19.60 15.54 14.36
N GLN A 235 18.67 14.64 14.68
CA GLN A 235 18.31 13.48 13.85
C GLN A 235 17.44 13.83 12.62
N GLY A 236 16.97 15.08 12.52
CA GLY A 236 16.09 15.49 11.41
C GLY A 236 14.65 14.98 11.49
N ILE A 237 14.21 14.45 12.63
CA ILE A 237 12.87 13.90 12.84
C ILE A 237 11.83 15.02 12.96
N LEU A 238 12.25 16.20 13.43
CA LEU A 238 11.35 17.32 13.70
C LEU A 238 11.24 18.28 12.51
N PRO A 239 10.06 18.83 12.26
CA PRO A 239 9.91 19.95 11.35
C PRO A 239 10.83 21.12 11.69
N HIS A 240 11.17 21.95 10.71
CA HIS A 240 12.06 23.08 10.92
C HIS A 240 11.44 24.19 11.78
N GLY A 241 12.30 24.85 12.54
CA GLY A 241 11.98 26.09 13.28
C GLY A 241 10.99 25.90 14.43
N LYS A 242 10.07 26.85 14.56
CA LYS A 242 9.06 26.85 15.65
C LYS A 242 8.02 25.74 15.50
N ALA A 243 7.75 25.29 14.27
CA ALA A 243 6.81 24.18 14.03
C ALA A 243 7.29 22.89 14.71
N GLY A 244 8.59 22.56 14.57
CA GLY A 244 9.16 21.39 15.23
C GLY A 244 9.15 21.49 16.77
N ALA A 245 9.35 22.69 17.34
CA ALA A 245 9.26 22.88 18.77
C ALA A 245 7.82 22.68 19.28
N ALA A 246 6.83 23.19 18.56
CA ALA A 246 5.40 23.01 18.87
C ALA A 246 5.01 21.52 18.76
N ALA A 247 5.35 20.85 17.66
CA ALA A 247 5.06 19.44 17.44
C ALA A 247 5.69 18.54 18.52
N PHE A 248 6.93 18.84 18.93
CA PHE A 248 7.58 18.11 20.03
C PHE A 248 6.85 18.32 21.36
N GLN A 249 6.44 19.55 21.67
CA GLN A 249 5.72 19.87 22.91
C GLN A 249 4.36 19.17 22.96
N ASP A 250 3.60 19.20 21.87
CA ASP A 250 2.31 18.51 21.78
C ASP A 250 2.48 17.00 22.00
N LEU A 251 3.54 16.41 21.45
CA LEU A 251 3.86 15.00 21.62
C LEU A 251 4.29 14.69 23.05
N ALA A 252 5.08 15.56 23.68
CA ALA A 252 5.48 15.43 25.08
C ALA A 252 4.29 15.52 26.03
N ASP A 253 3.37 16.44 25.80
CA ASP A 253 2.14 16.59 26.58
C ASP A 253 1.23 15.35 26.44
N GLN A 254 1.11 14.80 25.24
CA GLN A 254 0.40 13.53 24.99
C GLN A 254 1.02 12.39 25.79
N VAL A 255 2.34 12.25 25.74
CA VAL A 255 3.07 11.21 26.46
C VAL A 255 2.95 11.38 27.97
N ASN A 256 3.00 12.61 28.48
CA ASN A 256 2.82 12.91 29.93
C ASN A 256 1.40 12.55 30.40
N GLY A 257 0.39 12.83 29.59
CA GLY A 257 -0.99 12.40 29.84
C GLY A 257 -1.09 10.87 29.92
N PHE A 258 -0.47 10.20 28.96
CA PHE A 258 -0.43 8.75 28.89
C PHE A 258 0.34 8.11 30.07
N LYS A 259 1.46 8.69 30.48
CA LYS A 259 2.24 8.26 31.64
C LYS A 259 1.44 8.37 32.95
N ARG A 260 0.66 9.45 33.12
CA ARG A 260 -0.24 9.60 34.28
C ARG A 260 -1.31 8.51 34.32
N LEU A 261 -1.89 8.15 33.15
CA LEU A 261 -2.86 7.06 33.05
C LEU A 261 -2.24 5.73 33.50
N ILE A 262 -1.07 5.40 33.01
CA ILE A 262 -0.34 4.17 33.37
C ILE A 262 -0.06 4.13 34.87
N THR A 263 0.50 5.22 35.42
CA THR A 263 0.88 5.29 36.84
C THR A 263 -0.34 5.18 37.78
N ARG A 264 -1.49 5.72 37.37
CA ARG A 264 -2.75 5.62 38.13
C ARG A 264 -3.21 4.19 38.33
N HIS A 265 -2.99 3.31 37.36
CA HIS A 265 -3.46 1.92 37.40
C HIS A 265 -2.41 0.92 37.87
N THR A 266 -1.12 1.20 37.70
CA THR A 266 -0.05 0.20 37.91
C THR A 266 0.94 0.57 39.01
N GLY A 267 0.91 1.80 39.49
CA GLY A 267 1.93 2.32 40.39
C GLY A 267 3.30 2.48 39.70
N ILE A 268 4.33 2.85 40.47
CA ILE A 268 5.69 3.16 39.94
C ILE A 268 6.64 1.96 40.02
N SER A 269 6.28 0.92 40.79
CA SER A 269 7.19 -0.19 41.06
C SER A 269 7.35 -1.12 39.85
N ARG A 270 8.59 -1.29 39.39
CA ARG A 270 8.97 -2.31 38.39
C ARG A 270 9.60 -3.49 39.08
N LYS A 271 9.17 -4.71 38.73
CA LYS A 271 9.78 -5.95 39.16
C LYS A 271 10.83 -6.43 38.14
N ASN A 272 11.71 -7.31 38.59
CA ASN A 272 12.69 -7.93 37.72
C ASN A 272 11.97 -8.78 36.63
N PRO A 273 12.63 -8.96 35.47
CA PRO A 273 12.17 -9.88 34.44
C PRO A 273 11.98 -11.28 34.99
N VAL A 274 10.96 -11.99 34.51
CA VAL A 274 10.62 -13.34 34.93
C VAL A 274 10.84 -14.30 33.76
N SER A 275 11.60 -15.36 34.00
CA SER A 275 11.76 -16.46 33.06
C SER A 275 10.54 -17.39 33.13
N VAL A 276 10.02 -17.80 31.99
CA VAL A 276 8.88 -18.71 31.86
C VAL A 276 9.28 -19.92 31.03
N SER A 277 8.70 -21.07 31.40
CA SER A 277 8.85 -22.32 30.66
C SER A 277 7.53 -23.11 30.68
N HIS A 278 7.11 -23.58 29.50
CA HIS A 278 5.90 -24.41 29.38
C HIS A 278 6.08 -25.41 28.24
N THR A 279 5.80 -26.67 28.48
CA THR A 279 5.91 -27.76 27.49
C THR A 279 4.54 -28.28 27.11
N SER A 280 4.26 -28.31 25.81
CA SER A 280 3.02 -28.83 25.25
C SER A 280 3.28 -29.52 23.91
N GLY A 281 2.86 -30.79 23.80
CA GLY A 281 3.09 -31.60 22.61
C GLY A 281 4.58 -31.63 22.23
N PRO A 282 4.94 -31.36 20.97
CA PRO A 282 6.34 -31.32 20.53
C PRO A 282 7.06 -30.03 20.93
N CYS A 283 6.35 -29.01 21.42
CA CYS A 283 6.86 -27.68 21.63
C CYS A 283 7.19 -27.38 23.09
N THR A 284 8.31 -26.71 23.34
CA THR A 284 8.64 -26.13 24.64
C THR A 284 8.77 -24.63 24.49
N LEU A 285 7.84 -23.88 25.10
CA LEU A 285 7.88 -22.43 25.15
C LEU A 285 8.89 -21.99 26.21
N LEU A 286 9.80 -21.10 25.82
CA LEU A 286 10.83 -20.54 26.67
C LEU A 286 10.89 -19.03 26.49
N GLY A 287 11.16 -18.30 27.55
CA GLY A 287 11.38 -16.85 27.41
C GLY A 287 11.49 -16.10 28.70
N THR A 288 11.75 -14.81 28.55
CA THR A 288 11.79 -13.86 29.67
C THR A 288 10.76 -12.77 29.42
N ILE A 289 9.89 -12.55 30.37
CA ILE A 289 8.83 -11.54 30.28
C ILE A 289 9.22 -10.35 31.14
N ASN A 290 9.26 -9.18 30.47
CA ASN A 290 9.57 -7.88 31.06
C ASN A 290 8.26 -7.09 31.30
N GLY A 291 8.37 -6.02 32.09
CA GLY A 291 7.24 -5.12 32.35
C GLY A 291 6.34 -5.55 33.47
N LEU A 292 6.83 -6.33 34.40
CA LEU A 292 6.12 -6.70 35.63
C LEU A 292 6.11 -5.56 36.63
N SER A 293 4.96 -5.36 37.28
CA SER A 293 4.74 -4.46 38.39
C SER A 293 4.12 -5.21 39.58
N ASN A 294 3.91 -4.51 40.71
CA ASN A 294 3.16 -5.10 41.83
C ASN A 294 1.71 -5.38 41.46
N SER A 295 1.14 -4.65 40.51
CA SER A 295 -0.24 -4.81 40.04
C SER A 295 -0.40 -5.90 38.97
N GLY A 296 0.70 -6.40 38.39
CA GLY A 296 0.68 -7.41 37.31
C GLY A 296 1.61 -7.06 36.16
N LEU A 297 1.45 -7.77 35.03
CA LEU A 297 2.15 -7.46 33.79
C LEU A 297 1.61 -6.17 33.17
N VAL A 298 2.49 -5.30 32.71
CA VAL A 298 2.15 -4.02 32.07
C VAL A 298 2.77 -3.99 30.67
N LYS A 299 1.93 -3.97 29.66
CA LYS A 299 2.32 -3.77 28.26
C LYS A 299 1.91 -2.37 27.81
N ILE A 300 2.84 -1.64 27.24
CA ILE A 300 2.68 -0.22 26.87
C ILE A 300 3.04 -0.08 25.39
N PHE A 301 2.11 0.44 24.60
CA PHE A 301 2.28 0.77 23.20
C PHE A 301 1.88 2.23 22.97
N PRO A 302 2.82 3.14 22.74
CA PRO A 302 2.51 4.54 22.48
C PRO A 302 1.99 4.75 21.04
N ALA A 303 0.98 3.98 20.69
CA ALA A 303 0.26 3.98 19.40
C ALA A 303 -1.21 3.65 19.65
N ASN A 304 -2.04 3.85 18.62
CA ASN A 304 -3.42 3.39 18.65
C ASN A 304 -3.48 1.86 18.73
N MET A 305 -4.49 1.35 19.41
CA MET A 305 -4.66 -0.07 19.65
C MET A 305 -4.85 -0.84 18.32
N LYS A 306 -4.02 -1.86 18.13
CA LYS A 306 -4.13 -2.85 17.05
C LYS A 306 -4.26 -4.25 17.66
N ALA A 307 -4.84 -5.19 16.89
CA ALA A 307 -5.01 -6.57 17.33
C ALA A 307 -3.68 -7.24 17.75
N LYS A 308 -2.58 -6.90 17.09
CA LYS A 308 -1.24 -7.36 17.45
C LYS A 308 -0.82 -7.00 18.88
N HIS A 309 -1.23 -5.84 19.39
CA HIS A 309 -0.93 -5.40 20.75
C HIS A 309 -1.70 -6.25 21.78
N LEU A 310 -2.97 -6.59 21.46
CA LEU A 310 -3.76 -7.49 22.28
C LEU A 310 -3.16 -8.91 22.32
N LEU A 311 -2.74 -9.43 21.17
CA LEU A 311 -2.09 -10.74 21.06
C LEU A 311 -0.78 -10.81 21.85
N GLU A 312 0.05 -9.77 21.75
CA GLU A 312 1.29 -9.70 22.51
C GLU A 312 1.04 -9.70 24.04
N ALA A 313 0.08 -8.88 24.47
CA ALA A 313 -0.30 -8.84 25.89
C ALA A 313 -0.90 -10.16 26.36
N TRP A 314 -1.76 -10.78 25.55
CA TRP A 314 -2.43 -12.04 25.84
C TRP A 314 -1.46 -13.21 25.93
N ILE A 315 -0.61 -13.41 24.94
CA ILE A 315 0.39 -14.50 24.93
C ILE A 315 1.35 -14.36 26.12
N SER A 316 1.80 -13.13 26.40
CA SER A 316 2.65 -12.86 27.56
C SER A 316 1.93 -13.15 28.88
N HIS A 317 0.65 -12.80 28.98
CA HIS A 317 -0.20 -13.06 30.14
C HIS A 317 -0.38 -14.58 30.36
N LEU A 318 -0.72 -15.33 29.30
CA LEU A 318 -0.88 -16.80 29.38
C LEU A 318 0.43 -17.48 29.78
N ALA A 319 1.55 -17.08 29.19
CA ALA A 319 2.87 -17.64 29.53
C ALA A 319 3.25 -17.43 30.99
N LEU A 320 2.88 -16.28 31.58
CA LEU A 320 3.06 -16.05 33.03
C LEU A 320 2.06 -16.82 33.89
N ALA A 321 0.80 -16.90 33.47
CA ALA A 321 -0.24 -17.56 34.21
C ALA A 321 -0.11 -19.09 34.21
N ALA A 322 0.48 -19.67 33.15
CA ALA A 322 0.74 -21.11 33.05
C ALA A 322 1.92 -21.56 33.94
N ASP A 323 2.85 -20.66 34.26
CA ASP A 323 3.98 -20.97 35.12
C ASP A 323 3.63 -20.73 36.60
N LYS A 324 3.29 -21.82 37.32
CA LYS A 324 2.84 -21.79 38.70
C LYS A 324 3.89 -21.24 39.69
N ASN A 325 5.16 -21.18 39.31
CA ASN A 325 6.26 -20.84 40.22
C ASN A 325 6.50 -19.32 40.32
N ASN A 326 5.82 -18.50 39.50
CA ASN A 326 6.22 -17.11 39.28
C ASN A 326 5.50 -16.04 40.12
N GLY A 327 4.57 -16.40 41.02
CA GLY A 327 3.88 -15.47 41.90
C GLY A 327 3.21 -14.30 41.15
N HIS A 328 2.72 -14.55 39.94
CA HIS A 328 2.06 -13.53 39.11
C HIS A 328 0.75 -13.08 39.78
N ALA A 329 0.46 -11.78 39.73
CA ALA A 329 -0.74 -11.18 40.36
C ALA A 329 -2.06 -11.54 39.68
N GLY A 330 -2.10 -12.50 38.75
CA GLY A 330 -3.31 -12.98 38.09
C GLY A 330 -3.96 -11.99 37.12
N GLN A 331 -3.36 -10.83 36.89
CA GLN A 331 -3.89 -9.82 35.96
C GLN A 331 -2.78 -9.14 35.15
N SER A 332 -3.14 -8.60 33.98
CA SER A 332 -2.26 -7.82 33.15
C SER A 332 -2.94 -6.55 32.66
N PHE A 333 -2.14 -5.57 32.28
CA PHE A 333 -2.62 -4.30 31.77
C PHE A 333 -2.02 -4.04 30.39
N LEU A 334 -2.86 -3.59 29.48
CA LEU A 334 -2.48 -3.14 28.16
C LEU A 334 -2.84 -1.67 28.01
N PHE A 335 -1.85 -0.81 27.76
CA PHE A 335 -2.06 0.61 27.51
C PHE A 335 -1.68 0.94 26.08
N CYS A 336 -2.63 1.54 25.36
CA CYS A 336 -2.46 2.18 24.06
C CYS A 336 -2.93 3.64 24.18
N LEU A 337 -2.60 4.49 23.20
CA LEU A 337 -2.96 5.92 23.28
C LEU A 337 -4.48 6.16 23.30
N ASP A 338 -5.23 5.34 22.58
CA ASP A 338 -6.69 5.45 22.43
C ASP A 338 -7.49 4.55 23.35
N LYS A 339 -6.86 3.52 23.93
CA LYS A 339 -7.55 2.50 24.72
C LYS A 339 -6.64 1.91 25.79
N ALA A 340 -7.24 1.58 26.94
CA ALA A 340 -6.58 0.81 27.97
C ALA A 340 -7.45 -0.37 28.39
N TYR A 341 -6.81 -1.50 28.68
CA TYR A 341 -7.46 -2.74 29.02
C TYR A 341 -6.81 -3.40 30.23
N ARG A 342 -7.65 -4.04 31.05
CA ARG A 342 -7.24 -5.00 32.06
C ARG A 342 -7.55 -6.39 31.52
N ILE A 343 -6.61 -7.30 31.61
CA ILE A 343 -6.74 -8.72 31.27
C ILE A 343 -6.77 -9.49 32.57
N LYS A 344 -7.88 -10.15 32.88
CA LYS A 344 -8.05 -11.00 34.03
C LYS A 344 -7.46 -12.39 33.75
N GLN A 345 -7.12 -13.11 34.81
CA GLN A 345 -6.67 -14.48 34.70
C GLN A 345 -7.80 -15.36 34.13
N PRO A 346 -7.56 -16.13 33.05
CA PRO A 346 -8.51 -17.11 32.57
C PRO A 346 -8.56 -18.34 33.49
N ASP A 347 -9.65 -19.13 33.42
CA ASP A 347 -9.85 -20.31 34.24
C ASP A 347 -8.82 -21.42 33.94
N ALA A 348 -8.43 -21.59 32.67
CA ALA A 348 -7.53 -22.65 32.20
C ALA A 348 -6.36 -22.09 31.36
N PRO A 349 -5.41 -21.34 31.95
CA PRO A 349 -4.33 -20.68 31.17
C PRO A 349 -3.40 -21.68 30.48
N CYS A 350 -3.15 -22.85 31.06
CA CYS A 350 -2.32 -23.89 30.46
C CYS A 350 -2.96 -24.47 29.20
N GLU A 351 -4.25 -24.79 29.23
CA GLU A 351 -4.97 -25.33 28.07
C GLU A 351 -5.02 -24.32 26.90
N LEU A 352 -5.25 -23.04 27.20
CA LEU A 352 -5.25 -21.99 26.20
C LEU A 352 -3.86 -21.79 25.58
N LEU A 353 -2.80 -21.92 26.35
CA LEU A 353 -1.44 -21.87 25.86
C LEU A 353 -1.09 -23.08 25.00
N ASP A 354 -1.56 -24.27 25.40
CA ASP A 354 -1.41 -25.53 24.65
C ASP A 354 -2.10 -25.43 23.28
N GLU A 355 -3.30 -24.86 23.21
CA GLU A 355 -4.01 -24.62 21.96
C GLU A 355 -3.22 -23.67 21.05
N LEU A 356 -2.65 -22.59 21.59
CA LEU A 356 -1.83 -21.67 20.80
C LEU A 356 -0.56 -22.37 20.27
N LEU A 357 0.11 -23.20 21.07
CA LEU A 357 1.28 -23.96 20.63
C LEU A 357 0.91 -25.02 19.57
N ALA A 358 -0.25 -25.63 19.67
CA ALA A 358 -0.76 -26.55 18.65
C ALA A 358 -1.05 -25.82 17.32
N ILE A 359 -1.68 -24.64 17.36
CA ILE A 359 -1.90 -23.79 16.17
C ILE A 359 -0.57 -23.34 15.56
N TYR A 360 0.40 -22.94 16.39
CA TYR A 360 1.73 -22.59 15.93
C TYR A 360 2.38 -23.74 15.15
N TRP A 361 2.43 -24.94 15.75
CA TRP A 361 3.03 -26.12 15.12
C TRP A 361 2.35 -26.50 13.81
N TYR A 362 1.02 -26.44 13.77
CA TYR A 362 0.22 -26.69 12.58
C TYR A 362 0.51 -25.66 11.47
N GLY A 363 0.59 -24.38 11.83
CA GLY A 363 0.83 -23.27 10.90
C GLY A 363 2.24 -23.22 10.33
N LEU A 364 3.20 -23.98 10.88
CA LEU A 364 4.52 -24.12 10.28
C LEU A 364 4.53 -25.03 9.03
N SER A 365 3.48 -25.79 8.79
CA SER A 365 3.40 -26.70 7.64
C SER A 365 2.53 -26.18 6.51
N ARG A 366 1.76 -25.09 6.71
CA ARG A 366 0.89 -24.48 5.70
C ARG A 366 0.49 -23.06 6.11
N PRO A 367 0.14 -22.17 5.15
CA PRO A 367 -0.39 -20.86 5.47
C PRO A 367 -1.70 -20.99 6.25
N LEU A 368 -1.77 -20.34 7.40
CA LEU A 368 -3.01 -20.26 8.19
C LEU A 368 -3.83 -19.06 7.76
N PRO A 369 -5.13 -19.21 7.51
CA PRO A 369 -6.03 -18.11 7.26
C PRO A 369 -6.36 -17.38 8.57
N PHE A 370 -5.37 -16.81 9.21
CA PHE A 370 -5.48 -16.00 10.42
C PHE A 370 -4.87 -14.63 10.17
N PHE A 371 -5.71 -13.61 10.23
CA PHE A 371 -5.40 -12.21 9.97
C PHE A 371 -5.81 -11.43 11.23
N PRO A 372 -4.86 -10.93 12.01
CA PRO A 372 -5.13 -10.44 13.36
C PRO A 372 -6.21 -9.36 13.43
N GLU A 373 -6.14 -8.34 12.55
CA GLU A 373 -7.10 -7.25 12.57
C GLU A 373 -8.49 -7.71 12.12
N SER A 374 -8.57 -8.53 11.06
CA SER A 374 -9.82 -9.13 10.58
C SER A 374 -10.41 -10.10 11.59
N ALA A 375 -9.57 -10.93 12.26
CA ALA A 375 -10.01 -11.87 13.27
C ALA A 375 -10.49 -11.17 14.56
N TRP A 376 -9.85 -10.08 14.94
CA TRP A 376 -10.34 -9.24 16.03
C TRP A 376 -11.67 -8.56 15.66
N ALA A 377 -11.77 -8.00 14.46
CA ALA A 377 -13.03 -7.41 13.98
C ALA A 377 -14.17 -8.42 13.92
N TYR A 378 -13.88 -9.70 13.54
CA TYR A 378 -14.84 -10.78 13.58
C TYR A 378 -15.35 -11.04 15.01
N SER A 379 -14.44 -11.11 15.98
CA SER A 379 -14.74 -11.55 17.36
C SER A 379 -15.22 -10.41 18.27
N ASN A 380 -14.85 -9.15 17.96
CA ASN A 380 -15.11 -7.97 18.79
C ASN A 380 -16.54 -7.42 18.63
N GLY A 381 -17.53 -8.08 19.18
CA GLY A 381 -18.92 -7.62 19.17
C GLY A 381 -19.82 -8.58 19.92
N LYS A 382 -21.08 -8.25 20.17
CA LYS A 382 -22.04 -9.11 20.85
C LYS A 382 -22.14 -10.50 20.18
N VAL A 383 -22.09 -10.50 18.83
CA VAL A 383 -22.11 -11.70 18.00
C VAL A 383 -20.94 -11.62 17.01
N PRO A 384 -20.20 -12.72 16.75
CA PRO A 384 -19.19 -12.79 15.70
C PRO A 384 -19.79 -12.39 14.33
N SER A 385 -19.06 -11.59 13.54
CA SER A 385 -19.56 -11.10 12.26
C SER A 385 -18.50 -11.18 11.16
N LEU A 386 -18.77 -12.00 10.15
CA LEU A 386 -17.91 -12.13 8.98
C LEU A 386 -17.90 -10.85 8.13
N GLU A 387 -18.97 -10.06 8.17
CA GLU A 387 -19.05 -8.77 7.47
C GLU A 387 -18.03 -7.78 8.01
N ARG A 388 -17.87 -7.70 9.34
CA ARG A 388 -16.84 -6.86 9.96
C ARG A 388 -15.43 -7.32 9.60
N ALA A 389 -15.21 -8.64 9.56
CA ALA A 389 -13.93 -9.19 9.12
C ALA A 389 -13.63 -8.83 7.65
N ARG A 390 -14.64 -8.92 6.76
CA ARG A 390 -14.50 -8.53 5.35
C ARG A 390 -14.19 -7.05 5.17
N ALA A 391 -14.83 -6.18 5.95
CA ALA A 391 -14.55 -4.75 5.92
C ALA A 391 -13.10 -4.44 6.30
N GLN A 392 -12.55 -5.15 7.29
CA GLN A 392 -11.14 -4.99 7.69
C GLN A 392 -10.19 -5.61 6.67
N TRP A 393 -10.51 -6.79 6.12
CA TRP A 393 -9.70 -7.47 5.13
C TRP A 393 -9.59 -6.70 3.81
N ASN A 394 -10.71 -6.23 3.30
CA ASN A 394 -10.77 -5.49 2.04
C ASN A 394 -10.39 -4.02 2.17
N GLY A 395 -10.43 -3.50 3.41
CA GLY A 395 -10.28 -2.08 3.67
C GLY A 395 -11.51 -1.26 3.30
N GLY A 396 -11.43 0.04 3.55
CA GLY A 396 -12.49 1.00 3.27
C GLY A 396 -11.99 2.42 3.40
N TYR A 397 -12.91 3.38 3.42
CA TYR A 397 -12.55 4.76 3.69
C TYR A 397 -11.90 4.85 5.09
N MET A 398 -10.64 5.27 5.16
CA MET A 398 -9.80 5.35 6.37
C MET A 398 -9.44 4.01 7.05
N ILE A 399 -9.70 2.86 6.42
CA ILE A 399 -9.27 1.56 6.90
C ILE A 399 -8.27 0.99 5.90
N GLU A 400 -7.03 0.85 6.32
CA GLU A 400 -6.00 0.18 5.51
C GLU A 400 -6.35 -1.32 5.40
N PRO A 401 -6.46 -1.86 4.18
CA PRO A 401 -6.81 -3.26 3.99
C PRO A 401 -5.71 -4.19 4.46
N GLU A 402 -6.05 -5.15 5.33
CA GLU A 402 -5.09 -6.16 5.81
C GLU A 402 -4.63 -7.07 4.66
N SER A 403 -5.44 -7.22 3.62
CA SER A 403 -5.11 -7.99 2.40
C SER A 403 -3.91 -7.45 1.61
N ARG A 404 -3.51 -6.19 1.83
CA ARG A 404 -2.33 -5.58 1.18
C ARG A 404 -1.00 -5.93 1.83
N ASP A 405 -1.01 -6.63 2.97
CA ASP A 405 0.24 -7.16 3.51
C ASP A 405 0.88 -8.11 2.49
N PRO A 406 2.15 -7.89 2.09
CA PRO A 406 2.77 -8.65 0.98
C PRO A 406 2.84 -10.15 1.27
N TYR A 407 2.94 -10.56 2.51
CA TYR A 407 2.98 -11.97 2.89
C TYR A 407 1.60 -12.62 2.83
N PHE A 408 0.56 -11.90 3.22
CA PHE A 408 -0.82 -12.35 3.05
C PHE A 408 -1.20 -12.41 1.57
N GLU A 409 -0.80 -11.42 0.79
CA GLU A 409 -1.04 -11.41 -0.65
C GLU A 409 -0.41 -12.62 -1.34
N ILE A 410 0.85 -12.94 -1.06
CA ILE A 410 1.52 -14.12 -1.62
C ILE A 410 0.76 -15.40 -1.28
N CYS A 411 0.37 -15.58 -0.02
CA CYS A 411 -0.25 -16.83 0.43
C CYS A 411 -1.70 -16.97 -0.01
N PHE A 412 -2.47 -15.87 -0.11
CA PHE A 412 -3.93 -15.93 -0.20
C PHE A 412 -4.56 -15.20 -1.40
N ARG A 413 -3.77 -14.61 -2.32
CA ARG A 413 -4.30 -13.89 -3.49
C ARG A 413 -5.17 -14.73 -4.44
N HIS A 414 -5.11 -16.05 -4.34
CA HIS A 414 -5.79 -16.99 -5.25
C HIS A 414 -7.23 -17.29 -4.88
N ALA A 415 -7.65 -17.02 -3.63
CA ALA A 415 -9.00 -17.31 -3.14
C ALA A 415 -9.40 -16.37 -2.00
N ASN A 416 -10.71 -16.37 -1.67
CA ASN A 416 -11.18 -15.68 -0.47
C ASN A 416 -10.72 -16.45 0.77
N PRO A 417 -9.85 -15.88 1.62
CA PRO A 417 -9.30 -16.61 2.76
C PRO A 417 -10.21 -16.58 4.00
N LEU A 418 -11.31 -15.81 4.00
CA LEU A 418 -12.24 -15.72 5.12
C LEU A 418 -13.22 -16.91 5.11
N THR A 419 -12.66 -18.09 5.32
CA THR A 419 -13.33 -19.39 5.31
C THR A 419 -13.84 -19.80 6.71
N LYS A 420 -14.48 -20.97 6.81
CA LYS A 420 -14.82 -21.58 8.10
C LYS A 420 -13.58 -21.82 8.99
N GLU A 421 -12.43 -22.10 8.38
CA GLU A 421 -11.16 -22.26 9.13
C GLU A 421 -10.73 -20.93 9.75
N PHE A 422 -10.83 -19.81 9.00
CA PHE A 422 -10.61 -18.47 9.56
C PHE A 422 -11.53 -18.21 10.76
N GLU A 423 -12.84 -18.52 10.63
CA GLU A 423 -13.79 -18.32 11.71
C GLU A 423 -13.43 -19.12 12.96
N ALA A 424 -13.02 -20.40 12.78
CA ALA A 424 -12.59 -21.25 13.87
C ALA A 424 -11.34 -20.70 14.58
N LEU A 425 -10.31 -20.31 13.81
CA LEU A 425 -9.09 -19.69 14.35
C LEU A 425 -9.38 -18.38 15.08
N ALA A 426 -10.20 -17.50 14.48
CA ALA A 426 -10.58 -16.25 15.11
C ALA A 426 -11.30 -16.45 16.45
N ARG A 427 -12.18 -17.45 16.53
CA ARG A 427 -12.88 -17.82 17.78
C ARG A 427 -11.92 -18.40 18.81
N ASN A 428 -11.13 -19.38 18.44
CA ASN A 428 -10.22 -20.05 19.39
C ASN A 428 -9.19 -19.09 20.00
N ILE A 429 -8.71 -18.13 19.20
CA ILE A 429 -7.66 -17.20 19.64
C ILE A 429 -8.27 -16.00 20.39
N PHE A 430 -9.32 -15.37 19.86
CA PHE A 430 -9.81 -14.10 20.38
C PHE A 430 -11.02 -14.21 21.35
N MET A 431 -11.81 -15.27 21.32
CA MET A 431 -12.94 -15.38 22.25
C MET A 431 -12.50 -15.56 23.71
N PRO A 432 -11.49 -16.41 24.04
CA PRO A 432 -10.97 -16.47 25.41
C PRO A 432 -10.43 -15.13 25.87
N LEU A 433 -9.64 -14.45 25.05
CA LEU A 433 -9.13 -13.11 25.34
C LEU A 433 -10.25 -12.12 25.61
N ARG A 434 -11.26 -12.06 24.74
CA ARG A 434 -12.39 -11.14 24.85
C ARG A 434 -13.17 -11.32 26.17
N ASN A 435 -13.32 -12.56 26.61
CA ASN A 435 -14.05 -12.88 27.85
C ASN A 435 -13.29 -12.43 29.11
N THR A 436 -11.97 -12.26 29.02
CA THR A 436 -11.09 -11.88 30.13
C THR A 436 -10.72 -10.39 30.12
N VAL A 437 -10.96 -9.68 29.00
CA VAL A 437 -10.57 -8.27 28.81
C VAL A 437 -11.67 -7.33 29.28
N GLU A 438 -11.29 -6.37 30.13
CA GLU A 438 -12.12 -5.24 30.56
C GLU A 438 -11.49 -3.93 30.11
N LYS A 439 -12.30 -3.01 29.60
CA LYS A 439 -11.85 -1.64 29.28
C LYS A 439 -11.76 -0.83 30.59
N ILE A 440 -10.65 -0.11 30.76
CA ILE A 440 -10.39 0.71 31.95
C ILE A 440 -10.17 2.18 31.59
#